data_9b5658019f65371e117e557bcdf98d7d
#
_entry.id   9b5658019f65371e117e557bcdf98d7d
#
_cell.length_a   1.000
_cell.length_b   1.000
_cell.length_c   1.000
_cell.angle_alpha   90.00
_cell.angle_beta   90.00
_cell.angle_gamma   90.00
#
_symmetry.space_group_name_H-M   'P 1'
#
loop_
_entity.id
_entity.type
_entity.pdbx_description
1 polymer ?
#
loop_
_entity_poly.entity_id
_entity_poly.type
_entity_poly.pdbx_seq_one_letter_code
_entity_poly.pdbx_strand_id
1 'polypeptide(L)'
;QQRRVEQMVTLCRLTELLDRHPYDLSGGEQQRAALAKVMLLEPDILLMDEPTKGLDAEFKQSFAAMVRSLLSGGVTVLMVSHDVEFCARYAHRCALFFDGSISAEGTPRAFFGGNSFYTTSADRMARGLLPHAVTAEDVMAGIGGTVPPEPEVQHTYAPLPPAAEESANWKPPKLPWWRKALAAVSGAVALVILWMATRKTDLTALVGGGKVSAAGWQTLATYGVFLVAMFVLVASIGRRAPPPVQVQTPVEKRKLSRRTVVASVLILLMIPVTLVVCVGLFGRTHYYITALLVMLECMLPFFMVFEGRRPQARELTIIAVLCALGVAGRAAFFMLPQFKPVMALTIIAGVAFGGETGFLVGAMTMLASNVLFSQGPWTPFQMFSMGIIGFLAGVLFRKGWLRRSRGALAVFGGIVTFVIYGAIMNPVSALIYGAEMNWQTLLTYYITGFPMDCVHACATVIFLLLLAEPMLEKLDRIKVKYGMLEV
;
A
#
# COMPACT_ATOMS: atom_id res chain seq x y z
N GLN A 1 1.84 20.82 -11.02
CA GLN A 1 1.72 20.33 -9.64
C GLN A 1 2.72 21.03 -8.71
N GLN A 2 4.00 21.14 -9.08
CA GLN A 2 5.01 21.77 -8.24
C GLN A 2 4.69 23.24 -7.92
N ARG A 3 4.28 24.03 -8.90
CA ARG A 3 3.84 25.42 -8.69
C ARG A 3 2.66 25.55 -7.72
N ARG A 4 1.72 24.59 -7.73
CA ARG A 4 0.60 24.56 -6.77
C ARG A 4 1.08 24.27 -5.35
N VAL A 5 2.01 23.34 -5.21
CA VAL A 5 2.61 23.03 -3.90
C VAL A 5 3.34 24.26 -3.37
N GLU A 6 4.19 24.90 -4.17
CA GLU A 6 4.92 26.12 -3.79
C GLU A 6 3.97 27.26 -3.41
N GLN A 7 2.88 27.46 -4.14
CA GLN A 7 1.86 28.44 -3.83
C GLN A 7 1.18 28.15 -2.48
N MET A 8 0.79 26.88 -2.23
CA MET A 8 0.16 26.49 -0.96
C MET A 8 1.13 26.54 0.22
N VAL A 9 2.38 26.17 0.00
CA VAL A 9 3.45 26.31 1.01
C VAL A 9 3.62 27.76 1.41
N THR A 10 3.65 28.68 0.45
CA THR A 10 3.79 30.12 0.70
C THR A 10 2.55 30.70 1.37
N LEU A 11 1.36 30.40 0.83
CA LEU A 11 0.08 30.87 1.38
C LEU A 11 -0.14 30.43 2.83
N CYS A 12 0.19 29.17 3.14
CA CYS A 12 0.02 28.58 4.46
C CYS A 12 1.24 28.78 5.38
N ARG A 13 2.25 29.53 4.96
CA ARG A 13 3.50 29.79 5.73
C ARG A 13 4.16 28.49 6.20
N LEU A 14 4.39 27.55 5.29
CA LEU A 14 4.96 26.24 5.61
C LEU A 14 6.44 26.12 5.20
N THR A 15 7.05 27.15 4.63
CA THR A 15 8.39 27.10 4.06
C THR A 15 9.44 26.56 5.03
N GLU A 16 9.42 27.04 6.29
CA GLU A 16 10.37 26.60 7.33
C GLU A 16 10.05 25.23 7.94
N LEU A 17 8.91 24.66 7.55
CA LEU A 17 8.38 23.41 8.13
C LEU A 17 8.50 22.23 7.16
N LEU A 18 8.97 22.44 5.92
CA LEU A 18 9.01 21.43 4.88
C LEU A 18 9.86 20.21 5.25
N ASP A 19 10.93 20.44 6.01
CA ASP A 19 11.85 19.37 6.43
C ASP A 19 11.49 18.76 7.79
N ARG A 20 10.44 19.27 8.46
CA ARG A 20 9.98 18.75 9.74
C ARG A 20 9.01 17.59 9.56
N HIS A 21 9.07 16.67 10.49
CA HIS A 21 8.12 15.56 10.50
C HIS A 21 6.72 16.08 10.93
N PRO A 22 5.60 15.64 10.30
CA PRO A 22 4.25 16.15 10.64
C PRO A 22 3.86 16.03 12.12
N TYR A 23 4.44 15.10 12.87
CA TYR A 23 4.20 14.96 14.31
C TYR A 23 5.01 15.91 15.19
N ASP A 24 6.05 16.52 14.64
CA ASP A 24 6.86 17.52 15.34
C ASP A 24 6.30 18.93 15.15
N LEU A 25 5.19 19.03 14.42
CA LEU A 25 4.47 20.27 14.19
C LEU A 25 3.54 20.57 15.38
N SER A 26 3.49 21.84 15.80
CA SER A 26 2.48 22.33 16.72
C SER A 26 1.07 22.20 16.16
N GLY A 27 0.03 22.24 16.99
CA GLY A 27 -1.36 22.10 16.54
C GLY A 27 -1.73 23.09 15.43
N GLY A 28 -1.28 24.35 15.53
CA GLY A 28 -1.49 25.36 14.49
C GLY A 28 -0.74 25.08 13.19
N GLU A 29 0.49 24.57 13.27
CA GLU A 29 1.27 24.16 12.10
C GLU A 29 0.66 22.95 11.39
N GLN A 30 0.15 21.99 12.15
CA GLN A 30 -0.58 20.83 11.59
C GLN A 30 -1.85 21.29 10.85
N GLN A 31 -2.57 22.26 11.40
CA GLN A 31 -3.79 22.79 10.81
C GLN A 31 -3.51 23.57 9.52
N ARG A 32 -2.42 24.36 9.46
CA ARG A 32 -1.93 25.00 8.23
C ARG A 32 -1.55 23.97 7.17
N ALA A 33 -0.84 22.92 7.55
CA ALA A 33 -0.45 21.85 6.63
C ALA A 33 -1.68 21.07 6.12
N ALA A 34 -2.68 20.84 6.97
CA ALA A 34 -3.95 20.23 6.59
C ALA A 34 -4.73 21.10 5.59
N LEU A 35 -4.81 22.41 5.84
CA LEU A 35 -5.45 23.37 4.93
C LEU A 35 -4.72 23.40 3.57
N ALA A 36 -3.40 23.52 3.56
CA ALA A 36 -2.61 23.50 2.34
C ALA A 36 -2.88 22.24 1.50
N LYS A 37 -2.97 21.08 2.16
CA LYS A 37 -3.27 19.81 1.51
C LYS A 37 -4.66 19.78 0.86
N VAL A 38 -5.66 20.31 1.53
CA VAL A 38 -7.03 20.39 0.99
C VAL A 38 -7.09 21.38 -0.18
N MET A 39 -6.40 22.51 -0.06
CA MET A 39 -6.36 23.54 -1.11
C MET A 39 -5.63 23.10 -2.38
N LEU A 40 -4.77 22.10 -2.32
CA LEU A 40 -4.19 21.48 -3.53
C LEU A 40 -5.24 20.85 -4.46
N LEU A 41 -6.43 20.55 -3.93
CA LEU A 41 -7.56 20.02 -4.71
C LEU A 41 -8.35 21.12 -5.44
N GLU A 42 -8.03 22.38 -5.19
CA GLU A 42 -8.73 23.58 -5.73
C GLU A 42 -10.27 23.49 -5.53
N PRO A 43 -10.74 23.35 -4.29
CA PRO A 43 -12.18 23.23 -4.04
C PRO A 43 -12.89 24.57 -4.30
N ASP A 44 -14.08 24.51 -4.89
CA ASP A 44 -14.99 25.66 -4.99
C ASP A 44 -15.63 25.98 -3.63
N ILE A 45 -15.80 24.95 -2.79
CA ILE A 45 -16.39 25.05 -1.45
C ILE A 45 -15.46 24.37 -0.45
N LEU A 46 -15.05 25.12 0.57
CA LEU A 46 -14.21 24.65 1.67
C LEU A 46 -15.04 24.54 2.96
N LEU A 47 -15.15 23.31 3.48
CA LEU A 47 -15.82 23.05 4.75
C LEU A 47 -14.77 22.89 5.86
N MET A 48 -14.91 23.66 6.94
CA MET A 48 -13.98 23.63 8.06
C MET A 48 -14.74 23.40 9.37
N ASP A 49 -14.22 22.49 10.18
CA ASP A 49 -14.74 22.19 11.51
C ASP A 49 -13.73 22.64 12.56
N GLU A 50 -14.13 23.56 13.45
CA GLU A 50 -13.33 24.16 14.51
C GLU A 50 -11.92 24.63 14.09
N PRO A 51 -11.75 25.36 12.97
CA PRO A 51 -10.43 25.67 12.42
C PRO A 51 -9.60 26.63 13.30
N THR A 52 -10.21 27.32 14.25
CA THR A 52 -9.52 28.24 15.17
C THR A 52 -9.18 27.63 16.52
N LYS A 53 -9.55 26.35 16.73
CA LYS A 53 -9.32 25.66 18.00
C LYS A 53 -7.82 25.47 18.27
N GLY A 54 -7.35 25.93 19.41
CA GLY A 54 -5.95 25.82 19.81
C GLY A 54 -4.99 26.81 19.10
N LEU A 55 -5.51 27.77 18.35
CA LEU A 55 -4.73 28.86 17.78
C LEU A 55 -4.60 30.03 18.77
N ASP A 56 -3.41 30.60 18.86
CA ASP A 56 -3.19 31.85 19.56
C ASP A 56 -3.80 33.06 18.81
N ALA A 57 -3.86 34.20 19.46
CA ALA A 57 -4.50 35.41 18.92
C ALA A 57 -3.81 35.93 17.64
N GLU A 58 -2.48 35.90 17.60
CA GLU A 58 -1.70 36.34 16.43
C GLU A 58 -1.94 35.39 15.23
N PHE A 59 -1.96 34.12 15.53
CA PHE A 59 -2.19 33.14 14.47
C PHE A 59 -3.63 33.16 13.94
N LYS A 60 -4.65 33.43 14.78
CA LYS A 60 -6.03 33.63 14.33
C LYS A 60 -6.14 34.78 13.32
N GLN A 61 -5.38 35.88 13.51
CA GLN A 61 -5.33 36.97 12.54
C GLN A 61 -4.72 36.55 11.22
N SER A 62 -3.60 35.81 11.27
CA SER A 62 -2.96 35.23 10.05
C SER A 62 -3.86 34.26 9.34
N PHE A 63 -4.61 33.44 10.08
CA PHE A 63 -5.61 32.52 9.52
C PHE A 63 -6.77 33.27 8.87
N ALA A 64 -7.26 34.35 9.48
CA ALA A 64 -8.30 35.20 8.89
C ALA A 64 -7.84 35.85 7.57
N ALA A 65 -6.61 36.36 7.53
CA ALA A 65 -6.03 36.90 6.30
C ALA A 65 -5.95 35.84 5.19
N MET A 66 -5.57 34.62 5.53
CA MET A 66 -5.54 33.48 4.60
C MET A 66 -6.95 33.14 4.09
N VAL A 67 -7.95 33.03 4.97
CA VAL A 67 -9.35 32.77 4.58
C VAL A 67 -9.87 33.88 3.65
N ARG A 68 -9.57 35.14 3.92
CA ARG A 68 -9.92 36.26 3.01
C ARG A 68 -9.27 36.12 1.65
N SER A 69 -8.01 35.69 1.58
CA SER A 69 -7.34 35.43 0.31
C SER A 69 -8.05 34.34 -0.50
N LEU A 70 -8.53 33.28 0.17
CA LEU A 70 -9.31 32.22 -0.49
C LEU A 70 -10.66 32.74 -1.02
N LEU A 71 -11.36 33.53 -0.20
CA LEU A 71 -12.64 34.17 -0.59
C LEU A 71 -12.45 35.09 -1.79
N SER A 72 -11.39 35.92 -1.81
CA SER A 72 -11.09 36.79 -2.96
C SER A 72 -10.73 36.01 -4.23
N GLY A 73 -10.20 34.79 -4.09
CA GLY A 73 -9.95 33.84 -5.17
C GLY A 73 -11.17 33.03 -5.63
N GLY A 74 -12.37 33.32 -5.07
CA GLY A 74 -13.63 32.69 -5.49
C GLY A 74 -14.01 31.42 -4.71
N VAL A 75 -13.26 31.03 -3.68
CA VAL A 75 -13.59 29.86 -2.86
C VAL A 75 -14.68 30.25 -1.86
N THR A 76 -15.75 29.46 -1.79
CA THR A 76 -16.78 29.61 -0.75
C THR A 76 -16.35 28.87 0.53
N VAL A 77 -16.37 29.55 1.67
CA VAL A 77 -15.96 28.97 2.95
C VAL A 77 -17.16 28.81 3.87
N LEU A 78 -17.42 27.59 4.32
CA LEU A 78 -18.38 27.26 5.36
C LEU A 78 -17.62 26.72 6.57
N MET A 79 -17.77 27.37 7.73
CA MET A 79 -17.03 27.06 8.93
C MET A 79 -17.99 26.79 10.10
N VAL A 80 -17.78 25.70 10.83
CA VAL A 80 -18.38 25.46 12.14
C VAL A 80 -17.37 25.87 13.20
N SER A 81 -17.75 26.72 14.14
CA SER A 81 -16.86 27.18 15.20
C SER A 81 -17.59 27.62 16.47
N HIS A 82 -16.97 27.37 17.61
CA HIS A 82 -17.37 27.92 18.90
C HIS A 82 -16.70 29.27 19.23
N ASP A 83 -15.80 29.74 18.35
CA ASP A 83 -15.12 31.01 18.51
C ASP A 83 -15.99 32.17 18.02
N VAL A 84 -16.87 32.63 18.92
CA VAL A 84 -17.83 33.72 18.62
C VAL A 84 -17.13 35.03 18.26
N GLU A 85 -15.98 35.33 18.87
CA GLU A 85 -15.20 36.53 18.58
C GLU A 85 -14.64 36.49 17.15
N PHE A 86 -14.10 35.34 16.72
CA PHE A 86 -13.62 35.17 15.38
C PHE A 86 -14.77 35.27 14.35
N CYS A 87 -15.90 34.62 14.62
CA CYS A 87 -17.07 34.68 13.75
C CYS A 87 -17.63 36.11 13.65
N ALA A 88 -17.74 36.82 14.78
CA ALA A 88 -18.24 38.19 14.80
C ALA A 88 -17.39 39.16 13.97
N ARG A 89 -16.08 38.96 13.95
CA ARG A 89 -15.13 39.84 13.26
C ARG A 89 -14.98 39.49 11.75
N TYR A 90 -14.98 38.23 11.40
CA TYR A 90 -14.52 37.79 10.08
C TYR A 90 -15.59 37.11 9.21
N ALA A 91 -16.71 36.66 9.75
CA ALA A 91 -17.76 36.03 8.96
C ALA A 91 -18.62 37.06 8.23
N HIS A 92 -19.16 36.69 7.08
CA HIS A 92 -20.16 37.49 6.33
C HIS A 92 -21.57 37.19 6.80
N ARG A 93 -21.84 35.94 7.18
CA ARG A 93 -23.11 35.46 7.74
C ARG A 93 -22.83 34.49 8.87
N CYS A 94 -23.64 34.54 9.90
CA CYS A 94 -23.63 33.58 11.01
C CYS A 94 -25.00 32.91 11.11
N ALA A 95 -24.98 31.62 11.46
CA ALA A 95 -26.18 30.85 11.72
C ALA A 95 -26.00 30.01 12.98
N LEU A 96 -27.03 29.95 13.82
CA LEU A 96 -27.08 29.08 14.98
C LEU A 96 -27.76 27.78 14.60
N PHE A 97 -27.01 26.70 14.65
CA PHE A 97 -27.54 25.36 14.45
C PHE A 97 -27.85 24.73 15.81
N PHE A 98 -29.10 24.41 16.04
CA PHE A 98 -29.57 23.83 17.29
C PHE A 98 -30.68 22.79 16.99
N ASP A 99 -30.61 21.66 17.65
CA ASP A 99 -31.58 20.56 17.53
C ASP A 99 -31.95 20.20 16.07
N GLY A 100 -30.93 20.05 15.24
CA GLY A 100 -31.10 19.63 13.83
C GLY A 100 -31.62 20.70 12.88
N SER A 101 -31.77 21.95 13.34
CA SER A 101 -32.29 23.06 12.54
C SER A 101 -31.50 24.37 12.73
N ILE A 102 -31.63 25.29 11.77
CA ILE A 102 -31.09 26.65 11.91
C ILE A 102 -32.10 27.46 12.70
N SER A 103 -31.76 27.81 13.94
CA SER A 103 -32.61 28.56 14.85
C SER A 103 -32.56 30.07 14.66
N ALA A 104 -31.43 30.61 14.21
CA ALA A 104 -31.23 32.02 13.91
C ALA A 104 -30.15 32.17 12.84
N GLU A 105 -30.26 33.14 11.96
CA GLU A 105 -29.24 33.53 11.00
C GLU A 105 -29.24 35.02 10.73
N GLY A 106 -28.09 35.54 10.31
CA GLY A 106 -27.98 36.97 9.97
C GLY A 106 -26.53 37.41 9.74
N THR A 107 -26.36 38.69 9.49
CA THR A 107 -25.03 39.31 9.53
C THR A 107 -24.47 39.23 10.95
N PRO A 108 -23.14 39.21 11.17
CA PRO A 108 -22.57 39.11 12.52
C PRO A 108 -23.14 40.15 13.49
N ARG A 109 -23.31 41.41 13.06
CA ARG A 109 -23.88 42.47 13.91
C ARG A 109 -25.35 42.21 14.28
N ALA A 110 -26.18 41.78 13.34
CA ALA A 110 -27.55 41.44 13.62
C ALA A 110 -27.67 40.17 14.47
N PHE A 111 -26.82 39.18 14.21
CA PHE A 111 -26.83 37.90 14.88
C PHE A 111 -26.37 38.02 16.36
N PHE A 112 -25.22 38.62 16.60
CA PHE A 112 -24.63 38.72 17.95
C PHE A 112 -25.24 39.86 18.79
N GLY A 113 -25.59 41.00 18.19
CA GLY A 113 -26.20 42.12 18.88
C GLY A 113 -27.67 41.86 19.28
N GLY A 114 -28.36 40.98 18.61
CA GLY A 114 -29.75 40.59 18.95
C GLY A 114 -29.88 39.39 19.90
N ASN A 115 -28.78 38.71 20.23
CA ASN A 115 -28.81 37.45 20.97
C ASN A 115 -28.27 37.63 22.42
N SER A 116 -29.02 37.16 23.41
CA SER A 116 -28.64 37.29 24.83
C SER A 116 -27.68 36.19 25.29
N PHE A 117 -27.74 35.01 24.68
CA PHE A 117 -26.98 33.83 25.09
C PHE A 117 -25.70 33.64 24.28
N TYR A 118 -25.83 33.73 22.95
CA TYR A 118 -24.71 33.54 22.02
C TYR A 118 -24.27 34.92 21.51
N THR A 119 -23.46 35.61 22.30
CA THR A 119 -22.93 36.90 21.92
C THR A 119 -21.47 37.05 22.36
N THR A 120 -20.78 38.04 21.81
CA THR A 120 -19.38 38.33 22.08
C THR A 120 -19.16 38.95 23.46
N SER A 121 -17.92 38.90 23.95
CA SER A 121 -17.54 39.60 25.18
C SER A 121 -17.68 41.11 25.02
N ALA A 122 -17.38 41.65 23.86
CA ALA A 122 -17.53 43.06 23.54
C ALA A 122 -19.00 43.51 23.65
N ASP A 123 -19.95 42.80 23.08
CA ASP A 123 -21.38 43.12 23.20
C ASP A 123 -21.86 43.03 24.65
N ARG A 124 -21.44 42.00 25.40
CA ARG A 124 -21.82 41.86 26.83
C ARG A 124 -21.34 43.03 27.68
N MET A 125 -20.12 43.51 27.43
CA MET A 125 -19.54 44.62 28.21
C MET A 125 -20.11 45.97 27.81
N ALA A 126 -20.37 46.18 26.52
CA ALA A 126 -20.72 47.48 25.97
C ALA A 126 -22.22 47.69 25.73
N ARG A 127 -23.08 46.69 25.86
CA ARG A 127 -24.51 46.70 25.51
C ARG A 127 -25.28 47.89 26.12
N GLY A 128 -24.95 48.33 27.32
CA GLY A 128 -25.59 49.45 27.98
C GLY A 128 -25.12 50.84 27.50
N LEU A 129 -23.95 50.92 26.85
CA LEU A 129 -23.30 52.17 26.43
C LEU A 129 -23.20 52.28 24.92
N LEU A 130 -22.94 51.17 24.23
CA LEU A 130 -22.73 51.09 22.79
C LEU A 130 -23.56 49.92 22.21
N PRO A 131 -24.85 50.11 21.95
CA PRO A 131 -25.81 49.04 21.65
C PRO A 131 -25.54 48.29 20.33
N HIS A 132 -24.59 48.72 19.50
CA HIS A 132 -24.21 48.07 18.25
C HIS A 132 -22.77 47.58 18.21
N ALA A 133 -22.05 47.63 19.33
CA ALA A 133 -20.68 47.16 19.43
C ALA A 133 -20.65 45.65 19.63
N VAL A 134 -20.23 44.91 18.60
CA VAL A 134 -20.18 43.47 18.60
C VAL A 134 -18.74 42.94 18.65
N THR A 135 -17.78 43.76 18.23
CA THR A 135 -16.35 43.41 18.26
C THR A 135 -15.57 44.31 19.23
N ALA A 136 -14.36 43.88 19.63
CA ALA A 136 -13.48 44.71 20.44
C ALA A 136 -13.12 46.01 19.70
N GLU A 137 -12.99 45.98 18.41
CA GLU A 137 -12.72 47.12 17.54
C GLU A 137 -13.89 48.11 17.56
N ASP A 138 -15.15 47.63 17.57
CA ASP A 138 -16.33 48.50 17.70
C ASP A 138 -16.31 49.25 19.04
N VAL A 139 -15.92 48.57 20.12
CA VAL A 139 -15.80 49.22 21.44
C VAL A 139 -14.67 50.24 21.45
N MET A 140 -13.49 49.91 20.92
CA MET A 140 -12.37 50.82 20.79
C MET A 140 -12.75 52.10 20.02
N ALA A 141 -13.39 51.90 18.85
CA ALA A 141 -13.86 53.03 18.05
C ALA A 141 -14.92 53.88 18.79
N GLY A 142 -15.87 53.24 19.48
CA GLY A 142 -16.95 53.89 20.22
C GLY A 142 -16.48 54.76 21.39
N ILE A 143 -15.34 54.45 22.01
CA ILE A 143 -14.72 55.23 23.09
C ILE A 143 -13.63 56.19 22.59
N GLY A 144 -13.48 56.34 21.26
CA GLY A 144 -12.48 57.22 20.66
C GLY A 144 -11.04 56.70 20.67
N GLY A 145 -10.87 55.40 20.84
CA GLY A 145 -9.58 54.71 20.78
C GLY A 145 -9.13 54.42 19.33
N THR A 146 -7.85 54.12 19.16
CA THR A 146 -7.27 53.75 17.87
C THR A 146 -7.51 52.27 17.60
N VAL A 147 -8.19 51.95 16.52
CA VAL A 147 -8.39 50.56 16.07
C VAL A 147 -7.13 50.07 15.38
N PRO A 148 -6.55 48.90 15.77
CA PRO A 148 -5.40 48.34 15.08
C PRO A 148 -5.73 48.06 13.60
N PRO A 149 -4.78 48.30 12.67
CA PRO A 149 -5.00 47.94 11.26
C PRO A 149 -5.22 46.47 11.13
N GLU A 150 -6.08 46.09 10.18
CA GLU A 150 -6.26 44.69 9.85
C GLU A 150 -4.97 44.11 9.23
N PRO A 151 -4.63 42.87 9.55
CA PRO A 151 -3.45 42.23 8.94
C PRO A 151 -3.57 42.20 7.43
N GLU A 152 -2.54 42.68 6.74
CA GLU A 152 -2.49 42.65 5.29
C GLU A 152 -2.41 41.23 4.78
N VAL A 153 -3.10 40.97 3.68
CA VAL A 153 -3.00 39.69 2.95
C VAL A 153 -1.66 39.69 2.21
N GLN A 154 -0.66 39.02 2.78
CA GLN A 154 0.69 38.97 2.22
C GLN A 154 0.76 38.21 0.89
N HIS A 155 -0.13 37.27 0.65
CA HIS A 155 -0.18 36.46 -0.56
C HIS A 155 -1.63 36.24 -0.98
N THR A 156 -1.97 36.71 -2.19
CA THR A 156 -3.29 36.50 -2.75
C THR A 156 -3.38 35.10 -3.35
N TYR A 157 -4.41 34.35 -2.96
CA TYR A 157 -4.75 33.10 -3.60
C TYR A 157 -5.25 33.41 -5.03
N ALA A 158 -4.54 32.92 -6.03
CA ALA A 158 -5.01 32.90 -7.40
C ALA A 158 -5.17 31.45 -7.82
N PRO A 159 -6.39 31.01 -8.19
CA PRO A 159 -6.56 29.68 -8.78
C PRO A 159 -5.67 29.60 -10.02
N LEU A 160 -4.84 28.59 -10.08
CA LEU A 160 -4.05 28.34 -11.28
C LEU A 160 -5.01 27.99 -12.42
N PRO A 161 -4.74 28.42 -13.66
CA PRO A 161 -5.54 27.98 -14.79
C PRO A 161 -5.61 26.44 -14.74
N PRO A 162 -6.78 25.85 -15.04
CA PRO A 162 -6.95 24.40 -14.98
C PRO A 162 -5.78 23.77 -15.70
N ALA A 163 -5.03 22.90 -15.01
CA ALA A 163 -3.96 22.14 -15.65
C ALA A 163 -4.60 21.49 -16.86
N ALA A 164 -4.13 21.90 -18.06
CA ALA A 164 -4.68 21.43 -19.32
C ALA A 164 -5.02 19.96 -19.15
N GLU A 165 -6.21 19.54 -19.54
CA GLU A 165 -6.89 18.26 -19.27
C GLU A 165 -6.10 16.99 -19.62
N GLU A 166 -4.77 17.05 -19.63
CA GLU A 166 -3.89 15.92 -19.93
C GLU A 166 -4.04 14.74 -18.96
N SER A 167 -4.50 14.99 -17.73
CA SER A 167 -4.68 13.89 -16.76
C SER A 167 -6.09 13.29 -16.76
N ALA A 168 -7.12 14.04 -17.14
CA ALA A 168 -8.49 13.53 -17.18
C ALA A 168 -8.77 12.64 -18.41
N ASN A 169 -7.98 12.80 -19.49
CA ASN A 169 -8.13 12.09 -20.75
C ASN A 169 -7.03 11.05 -21.02
N TRP A 170 -6.27 10.63 -20.00
CA TRP A 170 -5.31 9.56 -20.19
C TRP A 170 -6.02 8.26 -20.55
N LYS A 171 -6.05 7.96 -21.84
CA LYS A 171 -6.46 6.65 -22.35
C LYS A 171 -5.21 5.78 -22.43
N PRO A 172 -5.23 4.57 -21.85
CA PRO A 172 -4.09 3.67 -21.97
C PRO A 172 -3.76 3.50 -23.46
N PRO A 173 -2.48 3.61 -23.85
CA PRO A 173 -2.09 3.46 -25.25
C PRO A 173 -2.63 2.14 -25.79
N LYS A 174 -3.25 2.18 -26.97
CA LYS A 174 -3.76 0.96 -27.61
C LYS A 174 -2.62 -0.04 -27.73
N LEU A 175 -2.86 -1.27 -27.33
CA LEU A 175 -1.88 -2.34 -27.52
C LEU A 175 -1.54 -2.45 -29.02
N PRO A 176 -0.25 -2.38 -29.37
CA PRO A 176 0.15 -2.53 -30.76
C PRO A 176 -0.30 -3.92 -31.29
N TRP A 177 -0.60 -3.99 -32.55
CA TRP A 177 -1.20 -5.19 -33.16
C TRP A 177 -0.35 -6.45 -32.94
N TRP A 178 0.97 -6.33 -32.98
CA TRP A 178 1.89 -7.46 -32.76
C TRP A 178 1.79 -8.06 -31.34
N ARG A 179 1.49 -7.24 -30.34
CA ARG A 179 1.26 -7.73 -28.96
C ARG A 179 -0.07 -8.45 -28.83
N LYS A 180 -1.10 -8.01 -29.56
CA LYS A 180 -2.39 -8.71 -29.63
C LYS A 180 -2.22 -10.07 -30.35
N ALA A 181 -1.46 -10.08 -31.44
CA ALA A 181 -1.12 -11.31 -32.16
C ALA A 181 -0.32 -12.27 -31.26
N LEU A 182 0.70 -11.77 -30.56
CA LEU A 182 1.51 -12.58 -29.63
C LEU A 182 0.66 -13.17 -28.48
N ALA A 183 -0.26 -12.37 -27.94
CA ALA A 183 -1.21 -12.85 -26.92
C ALA A 183 -2.15 -13.92 -27.47
N ALA A 184 -2.67 -13.75 -28.67
CA ALA A 184 -3.55 -14.73 -29.30
C ALA A 184 -2.82 -16.05 -29.60
N VAL A 185 -1.62 -15.97 -30.15
CA VAL A 185 -0.80 -17.16 -30.46
C VAL A 185 -0.40 -17.88 -29.17
N SER A 186 0.12 -17.16 -28.17
CA SER A 186 0.54 -17.79 -26.90
C SER A 186 -0.66 -18.37 -26.14
N GLY A 187 -1.83 -17.73 -26.17
CA GLY A 187 -3.06 -18.27 -25.60
C GLY A 187 -3.54 -19.52 -26.33
N ALA A 188 -3.51 -19.53 -27.66
CA ALA A 188 -3.86 -20.71 -28.46
C ALA A 188 -2.91 -21.88 -28.20
N VAL A 189 -1.60 -21.62 -28.16
CA VAL A 189 -0.58 -22.63 -27.81
C VAL A 189 -0.84 -23.19 -26.41
N ALA A 190 -1.10 -22.35 -25.41
CA ALA A 190 -1.40 -22.80 -24.05
C ALA A 190 -2.67 -23.70 -24.02
N LEU A 191 -3.72 -23.32 -24.73
CA LEU A 191 -4.96 -24.10 -24.81
C LEU A 191 -4.74 -25.45 -25.50
N VAL A 192 -3.99 -25.47 -26.61
CA VAL A 192 -3.67 -26.72 -27.32
C VAL A 192 -2.86 -27.67 -26.44
N ILE A 193 -1.86 -27.14 -25.74
CA ILE A 193 -1.04 -27.94 -24.84
C ILE A 193 -1.87 -28.47 -23.67
N LEU A 194 -2.74 -27.66 -23.08
CA LEU A 194 -3.65 -28.08 -22.01
C LEU A 194 -4.59 -29.21 -22.51
N TRP A 195 -5.14 -29.07 -23.72
CA TRP A 195 -5.99 -30.07 -24.31
C TRP A 195 -5.21 -31.38 -24.60
N MET A 196 -3.98 -31.27 -25.11
CA MET A 196 -3.11 -32.45 -25.32
C MET A 196 -2.76 -33.12 -23.99
N ALA A 197 -2.44 -32.35 -22.97
CA ALA A 197 -2.11 -32.84 -21.62
C ALA A 197 -3.29 -33.59 -21.00
N THR A 198 -4.53 -33.13 -21.17
CA THR A 198 -5.72 -33.79 -20.61
C THR A 198 -6.08 -35.10 -21.33
N ARG A 199 -5.63 -35.29 -22.57
CA ARG A 199 -5.98 -36.50 -23.37
C ARG A 199 -4.89 -37.55 -23.47
N LYS A 200 -3.61 -37.20 -23.30
CA LYS A 200 -2.47 -38.09 -23.62
C LYS A 200 -1.56 -38.40 -22.43
N THR A 201 -1.77 -37.83 -21.27
CA THR A 201 -0.90 -38.09 -20.10
C THR A 201 -1.38 -39.34 -19.36
N ASP A 202 -0.76 -40.44 -19.63
CA ASP A 202 -0.74 -41.54 -18.68
C ASP A 202 0.30 -41.22 -17.61
N LEU A 203 -0.17 -40.61 -16.52
CA LEU A 203 0.67 -40.23 -15.37
C LEU A 203 1.32 -41.47 -14.73
N THR A 204 0.74 -42.65 -14.91
CA THR A 204 1.27 -43.92 -14.38
C THR A 204 2.50 -44.39 -15.15
N ALA A 205 2.63 -44.05 -16.43
CA ALA A 205 3.81 -44.36 -17.25
C ALA A 205 5.06 -43.55 -16.86
N LEU A 206 4.90 -42.40 -16.14
CA LEU A 206 6.01 -41.63 -15.62
C LEU A 206 6.65 -42.27 -14.37
N VAL A 207 5.92 -43.12 -13.65
CA VAL A 207 6.32 -43.70 -12.34
C VAL A 207 6.89 -45.11 -12.49
N GLY A 208 6.79 -45.73 -13.66
CA GLY A 208 7.22 -47.09 -13.90
C GLY A 208 8.72 -47.26 -14.06
N GLY A 209 9.39 -47.80 -13.07
CA GLY A 209 10.65 -48.56 -13.24
C GLY A 209 11.96 -47.78 -13.43
N GLY A 210 12.20 -46.74 -12.66
CA GLY A 210 13.60 -46.30 -12.39
C GLY A 210 14.28 -45.35 -13.39
N LYS A 211 13.75 -45.18 -14.59
CA LYS A 211 14.24 -44.19 -15.57
C LYS A 211 13.05 -43.44 -16.16
N VAL A 212 13.15 -42.12 -16.19
CA VAL A 212 12.17 -41.28 -16.89
C VAL A 212 12.13 -41.75 -18.33
N SER A 213 11.00 -42.30 -18.76
CA SER A 213 10.82 -42.75 -20.15
C SER A 213 10.91 -41.58 -21.11
N ALA A 214 11.18 -41.83 -22.38
CA ALA A 214 11.14 -40.79 -23.41
C ALA A 214 9.79 -40.06 -23.45
N ALA A 215 8.68 -40.75 -23.16
CA ALA A 215 7.35 -40.19 -23.00
C ALA A 215 7.26 -39.24 -21.77
N GLY A 216 7.98 -39.57 -20.68
CA GLY A 216 8.07 -38.69 -19.50
C GLY A 216 8.78 -37.38 -19.80
N TRP A 217 9.89 -37.45 -20.54
CA TRP A 217 10.60 -36.22 -20.97
C TRP A 217 9.76 -35.34 -21.92
N GLN A 218 9.00 -35.98 -22.83
CA GLN A 218 8.07 -35.24 -23.70
C GLN A 218 6.98 -34.57 -22.90
N THR A 219 6.45 -35.21 -21.86
CA THR A 219 5.44 -34.62 -20.98
C THR A 219 6.01 -33.43 -20.20
N LEU A 220 7.19 -33.55 -19.62
CA LEU A 220 7.86 -32.44 -18.92
C LEU A 220 8.17 -31.27 -19.87
N ALA A 221 8.64 -31.55 -21.09
CA ALA A 221 8.86 -30.51 -22.09
C ALA A 221 7.55 -29.83 -22.49
N THR A 222 6.45 -30.57 -22.61
CA THR A 222 5.13 -30.03 -22.93
C THR A 222 4.63 -29.08 -21.84
N TYR A 223 4.79 -29.44 -20.58
CA TYR A 223 4.48 -28.50 -19.44
C TYR A 223 5.41 -27.30 -19.43
N GLY A 224 6.69 -27.46 -19.73
CA GLY A 224 7.63 -26.36 -19.87
C GLY A 224 7.17 -25.35 -20.94
N VAL A 225 6.76 -25.84 -22.12
CA VAL A 225 6.22 -24.98 -23.19
C VAL A 225 4.92 -24.29 -22.76
N PHE A 226 4.04 -25.01 -22.02
CA PHE A 226 2.83 -24.39 -21.44
C PHE A 226 3.14 -23.22 -20.55
N LEU A 227 4.09 -23.36 -19.63
CA LEU A 227 4.50 -22.30 -18.70
C LEU A 227 5.10 -21.10 -19.45
N VAL A 228 5.93 -21.35 -20.44
CA VAL A 228 6.48 -20.28 -21.29
C VAL A 228 5.38 -19.57 -22.07
N ALA A 229 4.43 -20.32 -22.67
CA ALA A 229 3.30 -19.73 -23.39
C ALA A 229 2.43 -18.88 -22.48
N MET A 230 2.16 -19.33 -21.26
CA MET A 230 1.43 -18.56 -20.24
C MET A 230 2.19 -17.30 -19.85
N PHE A 231 3.49 -17.37 -19.62
CA PHE A 231 4.31 -16.20 -19.30
C PHE A 231 4.27 -15.16 -20.43
N VAL A 232 4.44 -15.60 -21.69
CA VAL A 232 4.36 -14.72 -22.87
C VAL A 232 2.98 -14.10 -23.01
N LEU A 233 1.91 -14.86 -22.77
CA LEU A 233 0.53 -14.35 -22.78
C LEU A 233 0.36 -13.20 -21.80
N VAL A 234 0.81 -13.38 -20.55
CA VAL A 234 0.72 -12.36 -19.50
C VAL A 234 1.51 -11.09 -19.86
N ALA A 235 2.75 -11.27 -20.28
CA ALA A 235 3.61 -10.17 -20.69
C ALA A 235 3.02 -9.37 -21.87
N SER A 236 2.23 -10.04 -22.72
CA SER A 236 1.61 -9.44 -23.91
C SER A 236 0.33 -8.67 -23.60
N ILE A 237 -0.52 -9.17 -22.69
CA ILE A 237 -1.83 -8.57 -22.37
C ILE A 237 -1.70 -7.37 -21.43
N GLY A 238 -0.68 -7.32 -20.59
CA GLY A 238 -0.50 -6.27 -19.61
C GLY A 238 -0.59 -4.87 -20.25
N ARG A 239 -1.53 -4.01 -19.84
CA ARG A 239 -1.58 -2.58 -20.20
C ARG A 239 -0.65 -1.78 -19.27
N ARG A 240 -0.02 -0.72 -19.78
CA ARG A 240 0.71 0.20 -18.90
C ARG A 240 -0.28 0.82 -17.92
N ALA A 241 -0.01 0.69 -16.63
CA ALA A 241 -0.65 1.55 -15.64
C ALA A 241 -0.27 3.00 -15.95
N PRO A 242 -1.13 3.99 -15.65
CA PRO A 242 -0.69 5.38 -15.67
C PRO A 242 0.59 5.47 -14.83
N PRO A 243 1.57 6.26 -15.25
CA PRO A 243 2.74 6.49 -14.41
C PRO A 243 2.20 6.90 -13.04
N PRO A 244 2.70 6.29 -11.94
CA PRO A 244 2.34 6.77 -10.62
C PRO A 244 2.61 8.26 -10.62
N VAL A 245 1.68 9.04 -10.07
CA VAL A 245 1.89 10.47 -9.86
C VAL A 245 3.20 10.58 -9.11
N GLN A 246 4.24 10.98 -9.82
CA GLN A 246 5.55 11.19 -9.22
C GLN A 246 5.42 12.44 -8.38
N VAL A 247 5.08 12.26 -7.11
CA VAL A 247 5.44 13.24 -6.09
C VAL A 247 6.96 13.14 -6.01
N GLN A 248 7.63 14.03 -6.72
CA GLN A 248 9.08 14.19 -6.63
C GLN A 248 9.39 14.90 -5.30
N THR A 249 9.22 14.20 -4.21
CA THR A 249 10.07 14.46 -3.07
C THR A 249 11.34 13.67 -3.33
N PRO A 250 12.53 14.25 -3.24
CA PRO A 250 13.77 13.49 -3.28
C PRO A 250 13.82 12.64 -2.02
N VAL A 251 13.21 11.47 -2.08
CA VAL A 251 13.39 10.47 -1.04
C VAL A 251 14.82 9.97 -1.23
N GLU A 252 15.69 10.38 -0.34
CA GLU A 252 17.02 9.78 -0.24
C GLU A 252 16.86 8.27 -0.28
N LYS A 253 17.37 7.66 -1.34
CA LYS A 253 17.45 6.20 -1.43
C LYS A 253 18.29 5.77 -0.23
N ARG A 254 17.66 5.32 0.84
CA ARG A 254 18.36 4.79 2.02
C ARG A 254 19.19 3.61 1.55
N LYS A 255 20.48 3.85 1.36
CA LYS A 255 21.43 2.79 1.05
C LYS A 255 21.50 1.86 2.24
N LEU A 256 21.36 0.56 1.98
CA LEU A 256 21.60 -0.47 3.00
C LEU A 256 22.96 -0.22 3.67
N SER A 257 23.03 -0.39 4.97
CA SER A 257 24.29 -0.25 5.69
C SER A 257 25.28 -1.29 5.16
N ARG A 258 26.55 -0.93 5.05
CA ARG A 258 27.59 -1.88 4.66
C ARG A 258 27.59 -3.12 5.55
N ARG A 259 27.28 -2.97 6.84
CA ARG A 259 27.16 -4.09 7.80
C ARG A 259 26.07 -5.07 7.39
N THR A 260 24.87 -4.59 7.01
CA THR A 260 23.76 -5.44 6.58
C THR A 260 24.09 -6.21 5.31
N VAL A 261 24.72 -5.53 4.34
CA VAL A 261 25.15 -6.19 3.08
C VAL A 261 26.20 -7.24 3.34
N VAL A 262 27.24 -6.91 4.10
CA VAL A 262 28.33 -7.85 4.46
C VAL A 262 27.78 -9.04 5.23
N ALA A 263 26.95 -8.82 6.23
CA ALA A 263 26.34 -9.91 7.00
C ALA A 263 25.45 -10.82 6.15
N SER A 264 24.65 -10.25 5.24
CA SER A 264 23.84 -11.04 4.31
C SER A 264 24.71 -11.90 3.38
N VAL A 265 25.80 -11.34 2.87
CA VAL A 265 26.74 -12.08 2.01
C VAL A 265 27.43 -13.18 2.82
N LEU A 266 27.88 -12.90 4.05
CA LEU A 266 28.52 -13.90 4.90
C LEU A 266 27.59 -15.06 5.24
N ILE A 267 26.31 -14.79 5.54
CA ILE A 267 25.31 -15.83 5.81
C ILE A 267 25.13 -16.71 4.57
N LEU A 268 24.99 -16.12 3.38
CA LEU A 268 24.88 -16.89 2.15
C LEU A 268 26.15 -17.72 1.86
N LEU A 269 27.34 -17.22 2.21
CA LEU A 269 28.59 -17.96 2.10
C LEU A 269 28.72 -19.10 3.13
N MET A 270 27.98 -19.02 4.25
CA MET A 270 27.95 -20.11 5.23
C MET A 270 27.18 -21.34 4.74
N ILE A 271 26.26 -21.20 3.77
CA ILE A 271 25.46 -22.34 3.24
C ILE A 271 26.34 -23.53 2.80
N PRO A 272 27.39 -23.35 1.97
CA PRO A 272 28.29 -24.46 1.63
C PRO A 272 28.98 -25.09 2.83
N VAL A 273 29.34 -24.29 3.82
CA VAL A 273 29.97 -24.77 5.09
C VAL A 273 28.96 -25.63 5.86
N THR A 274 27.73 -25.15 6.02
CA THR A 274 26.63 -25.88 6.66
C THR A 274 26.38 -27.22 5.95
N LEU A 275 26.38 -27.22 4.63
CA LEU A 275 26.23 -28.45 3.85
C LEU A 275 27.35 -29.47 4.13
N VAL A 276 28.61 -29.04 4.12
CA VAL A 276 29.77 -29.91 4.38
C VAL A 276 29.73 -30.45 5.82
N VAL A 277 29.49 -29.57 6.80
CA VAL A 277 29.43 -29.93 8.21
C VAL A 277 28.27 -30.90 8.49
N CYS A 278 27.08 -30.61 7.96
CA CYS A 278 25.91 -31.47 8.18
C CYS A 278 26.09 -32.86 7.53
N VAL A 279 26.65 -32.91 6.32
CA VAL A 279 26.94 -34.21 5.66
C VAL A 279 28.00 -34.98 6.46
N GLY A 280 29.01 -34.31 7.02
CA GLY A 280 30.05 -34.93 7.85
C GLY A 280 29.52 -35.43 9.19
N LEU A 281 28.65 -34.67 9.88
CA LEU A 281 28.15 -35.01 11.21
C LEU A 281 26.95 -35.98 11.18
N PHE A 282 26.02 -35.76 10.27
CA PHE A 282 24.76 -36.50 10.21
C PHE A 282 24.69 -37.55 9.11
N GLY A 283 25.72 -37.62 8.27
CA GLY A 283 25.75 -38.52 7.13
C GLY A 283 24.68 -38.13 6.07
N ARG A 284 24.57 -39.00 5.06
CA ARG A 284 23.61 -38.77 3.96
C ARG A 284 22.17 -39.13 4.32
N THR A 285 21.91 -39.68 5.50
CA THR A 285 20.58 -40.15 5.92
C THR A 285 19.71 -39.04 6.55
N HIS A 286 20.32 -37.92 6.99
CA HIS A 286 19.60 -36.83 7.69
C HIS A 286 19.45 -35.58 6.85
N TYR A 287 19.09 -35.74 5.57
CA TYR A 287 18.88 -34.62 4.62
C TYR A 287 17.91 -33.57 5.12
N TYR A 288 16.93 -34.00 5.94
CA TYR A 288 15.94 -33.09 6.47
C TYR A 288 16.55 -32.01 7.38
N ILE A 289 17.44 -32.37 8.30
CA ILE A 289 18.07 -31.40 9.21
C ILE A 289 18.94 -30.42 8.42
N THR A 290 19.71 -30.94 7.46
CA THR A 290 20.53 -30.12 6.57
C THR A 290 19.68 -29.14 5.76
N ALA A 291 18.58 -29.61 5.16
CA ALA A 291 17.69 -28.77 4.39
C ALA A 291 17.00 -27.70 5.27
N LEU A 292 16.63 -28.05 6.50
CA LEU A 292 16.05 -27.12 7.47
C LEU A 292 17.04 -25.99 7.81
N LEU A 293 18.30 -26.31 8.12
CA LEU A 293 19.31 -25.33 8.47
C LEU A 293 19.59 -24.38 7.29
N VAL A 294 19.81 -24.93 6.10
CA VAL A 294 20.02 -24.14 4.87
C VAL A 294 18.83 -23.22 4.60
N MET A 295 17.60 -23.70 4.81
CA MET A 295 16.40 -22.88 4.62
C MET A 295 16.35 -21.71 5.58
N LEU A 296 16.68 -21.93 6.86
CA LEU A 296 16.76 -20.86 7.86
C LEU A 296 17.86 -19.85 7.50
N GLU A 297 19.03 -20.30 7.06
CA GLU A 297 20.11 -19.44 6.56
C GLU A 297 19.65 -18.59 5.37
N CYS A 298 18.93 -19.16 4.42
CA CYS A 298 18.39 -18.42 3.29
C CYS A 298 17.39 -17.33 3.70
N MET A 299 16.67 -17.48 4.81
CA MET A 299 15.68 -16.50 5.28
C MET A 299 16.32 -15.31 6.00
N LEU A 300 17.41 -15.52 6.72
CA LEU A 300 18.06 -14.50 7.55
C LEU A 300 18.39 -13.21 6.78
N PRO A 301 18.98 -13.23 5.57
CA PRO A 301 19.28 -12.02 4.81
C PRO A 301 18.06 -11.14 4.55
N PHE A 302 16.87 -11.73 4.30
CA PHE A 302 15.65 -10.97 4.07
C PHE A 302 15.19 -10.21 5.32
N PHE A 303 15.25 -10.86 6.48
CA PHE A 303 14.93 -10.21 7.76
C PHE A 303 15.95 -9.10 8.09
N MET A 304 17.24 -9.34 7.87
CA MET A 304 18.28 -8.34 8.11
C MET A 304 18.16 -7.12 7.19
N VAL A 305 17.84 -7.33 5.91
CA VAL A 305 17.62 -6.23 4.96
C VAL A 305 16.40 -5.41 5.39
N PHE A 306 15.32 -6.06 5.80
CA PHE A 306 14.12 -5.39 6.29
C PHE A 306 14.40 -4.58 7.56
N GLU A 307 15.09 -5.16 8.55
CA GLU A 307 15.48 -4.46 9.77
C GLU A 307 16.41 -3.28 9.47
N GLY A 308 17.39 -3.47 8.57
CA GLY A 308 18.34 -2.44 8.17
C GLY A 308 17.68 -1.20 7.53
N ARG A 309 16.47 -1.33 7.02
CA ARG A 309 15.66 -0.21 6.48
C ARG A 309 15.03 0.66 7.58
N ARG A 310 15.08 0.22 8.85
CA ARG A 310 14.42 0.87 9.99
C ARG A 310 12.96 1.20 9.69
N PRO A 311 12.09 0.18 9.55
CA PRO A 311 10.69 0.37 9.20
C PRO A 311 10.00 1.24 10.26
N GLN A 312 9.09 2.10 9.81
CA GLN A 312 8.29 2.91 10.72
C GLN A 312 7.28 2.04 11.47
N ALA A 313 6.88 2.42 12.68
CA ALA A 313 5.88 1.69 13.46
C ALA A 313 4.57 1.47 12.69
N ARG A 314 4.19 2.40 11.82
CA ARG A 314 3.01 2.28 10.95
C ARG A 314 3.15 1.21 9.88
N GLU A 315 4.34 1.05 9.31
CA GLU A 315 4.63 -0.01 8.34
C GLU A 315 4.51 -1.37 9.01
N LEU A 316 5.07 -1.53 10.22
CA LEU A 316 4.92 -2.75 11.02
C LEU A 316 3.47 -3.07 11.34
N THR A 317 2.64 -2.05 11.67
CA THR A 317 1.21 -2.24 11.91
C THR A 317 0.49 -2.78 10.67
N ILE A 318 0.80 -2.25 9.48
CA ILE A 318 0.17 -2.71 8.24
C ILE A 318 0.62 -4.13 7.90
N ILE A 319 1.89 -4.45 8.09
CA ILE A 319 2.42 -5.81 7.91
C ILE A 319 1.69 -6.77 8.85
N ALA A 320 1.55 -6.41 10.13
CA ALA A 320 0.82 -7.23 11.10
C ALA A 320 -0.65 -7.45 10.70
N VAL A 321 -1.34 -6.41 10.21
CA VAL A 321 -2.72 -6.52 9.70
C VAL A 321 -2.79 -7.44 8.48
N LEU A 322 -1.85 -7.32 7.53
CA LEU A 322 -1.81 -8.20 6.35
C LEU A 322 -1.55 -9.66 6.74
N CYS A 323 -0.65 -9.90 7.71
CA CYS A 323 -0.43 -11.23 8.27
C CYS A 323 -1.69 -11.78 8.94
N ALA A 324 -2.36 -10.96 9.77
CA ALA A 324 -3.61 -11.34 10.43
C ALA A 324 -4.72 -11.68 9.43
N LEU A 325 -4.86 -10.92 8.35
CA LEU A 325 -5.78 -11.23 7.24
C LEU A 325 -5.43 -12.55 6.56
N GLY A 326 -4.13 -12.84 6.38
CA GLY A 326 -3.66 -14.12 5.86
C GLY A 326 -4.04 -15.30 6.77
N VAL A 327 -3.82 -15.14 8.07
CA VAL A 327 -4.20 -16.16 9.08
C VAL A 327 -5.72 -16.36 9.12
N ALA A 328 -6.49 -15.28 9.17
CA ALA A 328 -7.95 -15.31 9.13
C ALA A 328 -8.48 -15.96 7.84
N GLY A 329 -7.89 -15.62 6.70
CA GLY A 329 -8.22 -16.26 5.42
C GLY A 329 -7.94 -17.76 5.43
N ARG A 330 -6.82 -18.20 6.05
CA ARG A 330 -6.55 -19.63 6.21
C ARG A 330 -7.56 -20.31 7.11
N ALA A 331 -8.00 -19.64 8.18
CA ALA A 331 -9.03 -20.12 9.09
C ALA A 331 -10.39 -20.28 8.37
N ALA A 332 -10.81 -19.26 7.64
CA ALA A 332 -12.09 -19.24 6.94
C ALA A 332 -12.23 -20.40 5.91
N PHE A 333 -11.11 -20.75 5.26
CA PHE A 333 -11.07 -21.83 4.25
C PHE A 333 -10.38 -23.09 4.79
N PHE A 334 -10.38 -23.31 6.10
CA PHE A 334 -9.66 -24.43 6.74
C PHE A 334 -10.07 -25.79 6.16
N MET A 335 -11.37 -25.99 5.96
CA MET A 335 -11.92 -27.26 5.47
C MET A 335 -11.58 -27.57 4.01
N LEU A 336 -11.14 -26.58 3.23
CA LEU A 336 -10.80 -26.77 1.81
C LEU A 336 -9.29 -26.99 1.67
N PRO A 337 -8.84 -28.20 1.22
CA PRO A 337 -7.44 -28.48 1.02
C PRO A 337 -6.84 -27.52 -0.01
N GLN A 338 -5.72 -26.89 0.29
CA GLN A 338 -4.97 -25.96 -0.56
C GLN A 338 -5.75 -24.74 -1.12
N PHE A 339 -7.07 -24.67 -0.96
CA PHE A 339 -7.89 -23.57 -1.45
C PHE A 339 -7.96 -22.45 -0.40
N LYS A 340 -6.94 -21.55 -0.38
CA LYS A 340 -6.78 -20.51 0.63
C LYS A 340 -6.29 -19.18 0.02
N PRO A 341 -6.67 -18.01 0.55
CA PRO A 341 -6.28 -16.70 0.02
C PRO A 341 -4.85 -16.26 0.38
N VAL A 342 -4.13 -17.03 1.20
CA VAL A 342 -2.84 -16.62 1.79
C VAL A 342 -1.82 -16.21 0.73
N MET A 343 -1.67 -17.00 -0.33
CA MET A 343 -0.74 -16.73 -1.42
C MET A 343 -1.09 -15.41 -2.14
N ALA A 344 -2.37 -15.21 -2.43
CA ALA A 344 -2.84 -13.98 -3.07
C ALA A 344 -2.55 -12.75 -2.19
N LEU A 345 -2.80 -12.82 -0.89
CA LEU A 345 -2.51 -11.73 0.06
C LEU A 345 -1.01 -11.44 0.16
N THR A 346 -0.17 -12.47 0.14
CA THR A 346 1.29 -12.33 0.12
C THR A 346 1.78 -11.63 -1.15
N ILE A 347 1.24 -12.00 -2.31
CA ILE A 347 1.56 -11.36 -3.60
C ILE A 347 1.12 -9.89 -3.57
N ILE A 348 -0.10 -9.60 -3.09
CA ILE A 348 -0.63 -8.23 -2.96
C ILE A 348 0.27 -7.39 -2.05
N ALA A 349 0.71 -7.95 -0.92
CA ALA A 349 1.64 -7.27 -0.01
C ALA A 349 2.97 -6.92 -0.70
N GLY A 350 3.55 -7.87 -1.44
CA GLY A 350 4.78 -7.65 -2.21
C GLY A 350 4.63 -6.57 -3.27
N VAL A 351 3.57 -6.62 -4.05
CA VAL A 351 3.27 -5.60 -5.08
C VAL A 351 3.04 -4.22 -4.46
N ALA A 352 2.37 -4.17 -3.31
CA ALA A 352 2.06 -2.93 -2.62
C ALA A 352 3.30 -2.31 -1.97
N PHE A 353 4.05 -3.03 -1.17
CA PHE A 353 5.09 -2.49 -0.28
C PHE A 353 6.52 -2.89 -0.67
N GLY A 354 6.70 -3.75 -1.66
CA GLY A 354 8.02 -4.19 -2.14
C GLY A 354 8.40 -5.60 -1.73
N GLY A 355 9.53 -6.05 -2.27
CA GLY A 355 9.93 -7.45 -2.16
C GLY A 355 10.17 -7.89 -0.72
N GLU A 356 10.90 -7.11 0.05
CA GLU A 356 11.26 -7.45 1.43
C GLU A 356 10.02 -7.52 2.33
N THR A 357 9.09 -6.57 2.19
CA THR A 357 7.81 -6.61 2.90
C THR A 357 6.95 -7.80 2.45
N GLY A 358 6.92 -8.10 1.15
CA GLY A 358 6.25 -9.28 0.63
C GLY A 358 6.81 -10.58 1.20
N PHE A 359 8.15 -10.68 1.30
CA PHE A 359 8.81 -11.82 1.96
C PHE A 359 8.38 -11.96 3.42
N LEU A 360 8.45 -10.86 4.17
CA LEU A 360 8.11 -10.85 5.59
C LEU A 360 6.65 -11.23 5.83
N VAL A 361 5.70 -10.65 5.07
CA VAL A 361 4.28 -10.99 5.18
C VAL A 361 4.04 -12.47 4.89
N GLY A 362 4.63 -13.02 3.82
CA GLY A 362 4.50 -14.44 3.48
C GLY A 362 5.05 -15.36 4.57
N ALA A 363 6.28 -15.11 5.02
CA ALA A 363 6.96 -15.91 6.04
C ALA A 363 6.22 -15.84 7.39
N MET A 364 5.89 -14.64 7.86
CA MET A 364 5.23 -14.45 9.16
C MET A 364 3.79 -14.96 9.18
N THR A 365 3.06 -14.84 8.07
CA THR A 365 1.72 -15.42 7.95
C THR A 365 1.78 -16.94 8.11
N MET A 366 2.76 -17.61 7.49
CA MET A 366 2.91 -19.06 7.62
C MET A 366 3.31 -19.45 9.03
N LEU A 367 4.27 -18.75 9.65
CA LEU A 367 4.65 -19.00 11.03
C LEU A 367 3.45 -18.87 11.98
N ALA A 368 2.77 -17.72 11.97
CA ALA A 368 1.64 -17.45 12.85
C ALA A 368 0.47 -18.43 12.62
N SER A 369 0.14 -18.70 11.36
CA SER A 369 -0.96 -19.62 11.05
C SER A 369 -0.64 -21.07 11.41
N ASN A 370 0.62 -21.52 11.27
CA ASN A 370 1.00 -22.87 11.66
C ASN A 370 0.99 -23.06 13.18
N VAL A 371 1.29 -22.03 13.97
CA VAL A 371 1.10 -22.07 15.44
C VAL A 371 -0.37 -22.39 15.79
N LEU A 372 -1.32 -21.84 15.02
CA LEU A 372 -2.75 -22.02 15.29
C LEU A 372 -3.32 -23.33 14.68
N PHE A 373 -2.84 -23.76 13.53
CA PHE A 373 -3.47 -24.84 12.76
C PHE A 373 -2.66 -26.13 12.72
N SER A 374 -1.39 -26.13 12.84
CA SER A 374 -0.46 -27.25 12.99
C SER A 374 0.96 -26.82 12.72
N GLN A 375 1.79 -26.83 13.74
CA GLN A 375 3.23 -26.69 13.59
C GLN A 375 3.85 -28.02 13.21
N GLY A 376 4.84 -27.96 12.36
CA GLY A 376 5.57 -29.14 11.95
C GLY A 376 6.87 -28.80 11.22
N PRO A 377 7.62 -29.84 10.87
CA PRO A 377 8.91 -29.69 10.20
C PRO A 377 8.81 -29.00 8.82
N TRP A 378 7.64 -28.94 8.22
CA TRP A 378 7.36 -28.22 6.98
C TRP A 378 7.33 -26.69 7.13
N THR A 379 7.16 -26.15 8.36
CA THR A 379 6.94 -24.73 8.60
C THR A 379 8.02 -23.82 8.03
N PRO A 380 9.33 -24.02 8.24
CA PRO A 380 10.36 -23.17 7.67
C PRO A 380 10.35 -23.15 6.13
N PHE A 381 10.06 -24.29 5.51
CA PHE A 381 9.97 -24.39 4.07
C PHE A 381 8.75 -23.67 3.50
N GLN A 382 7.62 -23.71 4.20
CA GLN A 382 6.44 -22.92 3.85
C GLN A 382 6.69 -21.43 4.03
N MET A 383 7.36 -21.01 5.11
CA MET A 383 7.75 -19.62 5.33
C MET A 383 8.61 -19.09 4.18
N PHE A 384 9.63 -19.88 3.79
CA PHE A 384 10.49 -19.51 2.68
C PHE A 384 9.74 -19.47 1.35
N SER A 385 8.96 -20.50 1.02
CA SER A 385 8.23 -20.57 -0.26
C SER A 385 7.26 -19.42 -0.41
N MET A 386 6.48 -19.10 0.63
CA MET A 386 5.58 -17.96 0.62
C MET A 386 6.34 -16.64 0.58
N GLY A 387 7.41 -16.52 1.37
CA GLY A 387 8.25 -15.34 1.40
C GLY A 387 8.87 -15.02 0.04
N ILE A 388 9.51 -16.00 -0.60
CA ILE A 388 10.17 -15.79 -1.90
C ILE A 388 9.17 -15.41 -3.01
N ILE A 389 7.95 -15.93 -2.97
CA ILE A 389 6.90 -15.56 -3.93
C ILE A 389 6.47 -14.10 -3.68
N GLY A 390 6.29 -13.69 -2.43
CA GLY A 390 6.02 -12.29 -2.07
C GLY A 390 7.15 -11.35 -2.48
N PHE A 391 8.40 -11.78 -2.31
CA PHE A 391 9.58 -11.05 -2.75
C PHE A 391 9.61 -10.86 -4.26
N LEU A 392 9.44 -11.93 -5.02
CA LEU A 392 9.42 -11.88 -6.48
C LEU A 392 8.29 -10.99 -7.01
N ALA A 393 7.09 -11.08 -6.41
CA ALA A 393 6.00 -10.19 -6.74
C ALA A 393 6.41 -8.71 -6.55
N GLY A 394 7.00 -8.38 -5.41
CA GLY A 394 7.46 -7.03 -5.14
C GLY A 394 8.53 -6.56 -6.13
N VAL A 395 9.52 -7.38 -6.44
CA VAL A 395 10.60 -7.01 -7.37
C VAL A 395 10.09 -6.84 -8.80
N LEU A 396 9.32 -7.81 -9.32
CA LEU A 396 8.91 -7.82 -10.73
C LEU A 396 7.90 -6.73 -11.06
N PHE A 397 6.93 -6.50 -10.17
CA PHE A 397 5.89 -5.49 -10.40
C PHE A 397 6.37 -4.07 -10.09
N ARG A 398 7.20 -3.86 -9.05
CA ARG A 398 7.74 -2.51 -8.74
C ARG A 398 8.81 -2.05 -9.74
N LYS A 399 9.66 -2.94 -10.24
CA LYS A 399 10.62 -2.59 -11.30
C LYS A 399 9.96 -2.39 -12.67
N GLY A 400 8.64 -2.63 -12.78
CA GLY A 400 7.89 -2.45 -14.02
C GLY A 400 8.13 -3.56 -15.06
N TRP A 401 8.78 -4.66 -14.67
CA TRP A 401 8.98 -5.83 -15.56
C TRP A 401 7.64 -6.51 -15.85
N LEU A 402 6.79 -6.60 -14.84
CA LEU A 402 5.39 -7.00 -14.99
C LEU A 402 4.47 -5.81 -14.72
N ARG A 403 3.35 -5.77 -15.45
CA ARG A 403 2.39 -4.68 -15.32
C ARG A 403 1.42 -4.96 -14.19
N ARG A 404 1.13 -3.94 -13.38
CA ARG A 404 0.15 -4.01 -12.30
C ARG A 404 -1.27 -4.00 -12.87
N SER A 405 -1.69 -5.15 -13.43
CA SER A 405 -3.06 -5.36 -13.91
C SER A 405 -3.63 -6.62 -13.29
N ARG A 406 -4.95 -6.67 -13.13
CA ARG A 406 -5.69 -7.81 -12.55
C ARG A 406 -5.31 -9.14 -13.20
N GLY A 407 -5.28 -9.18 -14.53
CA GLY A 407 -4.91 -10.38 -15.27
C GLY A 407 -3.45 -10.78 -15.12
N ALA A 408 -2.51 -9.82 -15.14
CA ALA A 408 -1.09 -10.11 -14.97
C ALA A 408 -0.78 -10.65 -13.57
N LEU A 409 -1.44 -10.08 -12.53
CA LEU A 409 -1.32 -10.56 -11.15
C LEU A 409 -1.85 -12.00 -11.01
N ALA A 410 -3.03 -12.27 -11.56
CA ALA A 410 -3.66 -13.58 -11.50
C ALA A 410 -2.79 -14.66 -12.16
N VAL A 411 -2.29 -14.38 -13.34
CA VAL A 411 -1.46 -15.37 -14.06
C VAL A 411 -0.08 -15.51 -13.42
N PHE A 412 0.54 -14.41 -13.00
CA PHE A 412 1.77 -14.48 -12.20
C PHE A 412 1.54 -15.35 -10.96
N GLY A 413 0.48 -15.09 -10.21
CA GLY A 413 0.15 -15.84 -9.00
C GLY A 413 -0.07 -17.33 -9.26
N GLY A 414 -0.79 -17.68 -10.31
CA GLY A 414 -0.98 -19.08 -10.73
C GLY A 414 0.35 -19.78 -11.03
N ILE A 415 1.20 -19.14 -11.86
CA ILE A 415 2.50 -19.70 -12.25
C ILE A 415 3.43 -19.87 -11.05
N VAL A 416 3.63 -18.83 -10.25
CA VAL A 416 4.59 -18.91 -9.13
C VAL A 416 4.11 -19.85 -8.04
N THR A 417 2.79 -19.94 -7.80
CA THR A 417 2.23 -20.89 -6.85
C THR A 417 2.48 -22.33 -7.35
N PHE A 418 2.17 -22.61 -8.59
CA PHE A 418 2.37 -23.94 -9.14
C PHE A 418 3.86 -24.31 -9.20
N VAL A 419 4.69 -23.43 -9.78
CA VAL A 419 6.10 -23.73 -10.05
C VAL A 419 6.94 -23.60 -8.78
N ILE A 420 6.94 -22.44 -8.11
CA ILE A 420 7.88 -22.17 -7.02
C ILE A 420 7.44 -22.88 -5.75
N TYR A 421 6.16 -22.77 -5.37
CA TYR A 421 5.68 -23.43 -4.17
C TYR A 421 5.74 -24.96 -4.32
N GLY A 422 5.29 -25.51 -5.45
CA GLY A 422 5.39 -26.94 -5.76
C GLY A 422 6.84 -27.42 -5.81
N ALA A 423 7.74 -26.66 -6.47
CA ALA A 423 9.17 -27.03 -6.55
C ALA A 423 9.85 -27.14 -5.17
N ILE A 424 9.41 -26.37 -4.20
CA ILE A 424 9.97 -26.41 -2.83
C ILE A 424 9.25 -27.48 -1.98
N MET A 425 7.90 -27.49 -1.99
CA MET A 425 7.15 -28.29 -1.02
C MET A 425 7.05 -29.77 -1.38
N ASN A 426 7.09 -30.14 -2.68
CA ASN A 426 7.07 -31.55 -3.05
C ASN A 426 8.34 -32.30 -2.62
N PRO A 427 9.58 -31.81 -2.87
CA PRO A 427 10.78 -32.41 -2.30
C PRO A 427 10.81 -32.42 -0.77
N VAL A 428 10.30 -31.37 -0.14
CA VAL A 428 10.20 -31.29 1.33
C VAL A 428 9.31 -32.42 1.87
N SER A 429 8.23 -32.74 1.20
CA SER A 429 7.38 -33.86 1.57
C SER A 429 8.16 -35.19 1.53
N ALA A 430 8.97 -35.41 0.51
CA ALA A 430 9.85 -36.58 0.44
C ALA A 430 10.84 -36.65 1.61
N LEU A 431 11.46 -35.50 1.95
CA LEU A 431 12.39 -35.38 3.07
C LEU A 431 11.73 -35.70 4.43
N ILE A 432 10.52 -35.16 4.64
CA ILE A 432 9.78 -35.33 5.91
C ILE A 432 9.36 -36.78 6.13
N TYR A 433 8.95 -37.45 5.07
CA TYR A 433 8.54 -38.87 5.16
C TYR A 433 9.72 -39.84 5.11
N GLY A 434 10.98 -39.35 5.15
CA GLY A 434 12.18 -40.18 5.21
C GLY A 434 12.45 -40.96 3.95
N ALA A 435 11.92 -40.48 2.81
CA ALA A 435 12.18 -41.14 1.52
C ALA A 435 13.62 -40.89 1.06
N GLU A 436 14.25 -41.89 0.45
CA GLU A 436 15.56 -41.69 -0.17
C GLU A 436 15.48 -40.66 -1.27
N MET A 437 16.37 -39.65 -1.21
CA MET A 437 16.43 -38.56 -2.19
C MET A 437 17.11 -39.03 -3.46
N ASN A 438 16.34 -39.65 -4.34
CA ASN A 438 16.73 -39.99 -5.68
C ASN A 438 15.75 -39.37 -6.70
N TRP A 439 16.12 -39.42 -7.97
CA TRP A 439 15.33 -38.80 -9.04
C TRP A 439 13.92 -39.37 -9.19
N GLN A 440 13.76 -40.67 -8.94
CA GLN A 440 12.48 -41.37 -8.97
C GLN A 440 11.54 -40.90 -7.86
N THR A 441 12.06 -40.82 -6.64
CA THR A 441 11.32 -40.32 -5.49
C THR A 441 10.83 -38.89 -5.74
N LEU A 442 11.73 -38.01 -6.18
CA LEU A 442 11.36 -36.64 -6.52
C LEU A 442 10.23 -36.58 -7.54
N LEU A 443 10.35 -37.32 -8.63
CA LEU A 443 9.34 -37.35 -9.68
C LEU A 443 8.00 -37.88 -9.16
N THR A 444 8.03 -38.88 -8.30
CA THR A 444 6.82 -39.44 -7.67
C THR A 444 6.10 -38.38 -6.83
N TYR A 445 6.83 -37.62 -5.99
CA TYR A 445 6.23 -36.58 -5.17
C TYR A 445 5.70 -35.41 -6.02
N TYR A 446 6.35 -35.05 -7.12
CA TYR A 446 5.81 -34.03 -8.04
C TYR A 446 4.53 -34.49 -8.74
N ILE A 447 4.45 -35.75 -9.15
CA ILE A 447 3.27 -36.32 -9.83
C ILE A 447 2.11 -36.44 -8.84
N THR A 448 2.35 -36.97 -7.65
CA THR A 448 1.31 -37.12 -6.62
C THR A 448 0.87 -35.79 -6.02
N GLY A 449 1.76 -34.80 -5.94
CA GLY A 449 1.47 -33.45 -5.49
C GLY A 449 0.73 -32.59 -6.53
N PHE A 450 0.86 -32.92 -7.82
CA PHE A 450 0.32 -32.14 -8.94
C PHE A 450 -1.16 -31.72 -8.78
N PRO A 451 -2.12 -32.59 -8.41
CA PRO A 451 -3.50 -32.18 -8.25
C PRO A 451 -3.68 -31.10 -7.17
N MET A 452 -2.94 -31.20 -6.07
CA MET A 452 -2.99 -30.22 -4.97
C MET A 452 -2.33 -28.90 -5.36
N ASP A 453 -1.24 -28.95 -6.12
CA ASP A 453 -0.58 -27.77 -6.67
C ASP A 453 -1.50 -27.04 -7.66
N CYS A 454 -2.26 -27.76 -8.48
CA CYS A 454 -3.29 -27.19 -9.35
C CYS A 454 -4.39 -26.48 -8.56
N VAL A 455 -4.92 -27.11 -7.49
CA VAL A 455 -5.93 -26.48 -6.63
C VAL A 455 -5.39 -25.21 -5.98
N HIS A 456 -4.15 -25.24 -5.50
CA HIS A 456 -3.51 -24.08 -4.88
C HIS A 456 -3.29 -22.92 -5.89
N ALA A 457 -2.83 -23.26 -7.10
CA ALA A 457 -2.68 -22.27 -8.17
C ALA A 457 -4.02 -21.66 -8.59
N CYS A 458 -5.06 -22.48 -8.78
CA CYS A 458 -6.42 -22.03 -9.09
C CYS A 458 -6.98 -21.12 -7.98
N ALA A 459 -6.81 -21.49 -6.71
CA ALA A 459 -7.21 -20.67 -5.59
C ALA A 459 -6.51 -19.30 -5.62
N THR A 460 -5.20 -19.30 -5.84
CA THR A 460 -4.41 -18.06 -5.93
C THR A 460 -4.92 -17.16 -7.07
N VAL A 461 -5.19 -17.72 -8.24
CA VAL A 461 -5.77 -16.98 -9.38
C VAL A 461 -7.11 -16.37 -9.02
N ILE A 462 -8.02 -17.17 -8.46
CA ILE A 462 -9.36 -16.71 -8.09
C ILE A 462 -9.28 -15.58 -7.05
N PHE A 463 -8.51 -15.75 -5.99
CA PHE A 463 -8.39 -14.72 -4.96
C PHE A 463 -7.67 -13.47 -5.47
N LEU A 464 -6.70 -13.56 -6.36
CA LEU A 464 -6.10 -12.40 -7.01
C LEU A 464 -7.08 -11.67 -7.92
N LEU A 465 -7.91 -12.38 -8.69
CA LEU A 465 -8.95 -11.76 -9.50
C LEU A 465 -9.99 -11.01 -8.66
N LEU A 466 -10.30 -11.51 -7.48
CA LEU A 466 -11.29 -10.91 -6.58
C LEU A 466 -10.71 -9.79 -5.71
N LEU A 467 -9.51 -9.98 -5.15
CA LEU A 467 -8.98 -9.15 -4.08
C LEU A 467 -7.90 -8.14 -4.53
N ALA A 468 -7.19 -8.41 -5.63
CA ALA A 468 -5.99 -7.63 -5.96
C ALA A 468 -6.30 -6.14 -6.19
N GLU A 469 -7.29 -5.83 -7.02
CA GLU A 469 -7.62 -4.45 -7.37
C GLU A 469 -8.15 -3.64 -6.17
N PRO A 470 -9.20 -4.09 -5.45
CA PRO A 470 -9.72 -3.32 -4.33
C PRO A 470 -8.74 -3.21 -3.15
N MET A 471 -7.92 -4.23 -2.91
CA MET A 471 -6.91 -4.17 -1.86
C MET A 471 -5.74 -3.25 -2.23
N LEU A 472 -5.21 -3.37 -3.46
CA LEU A 472 -4.12 -2.51 -3.91
C LEU A 472 -4.53 -1.04 -3.92
N GLU A 473 -5.76 -0.72 -4.32
CA GLU A 473 -6.29 0.64 -4.27
C GLU A 473 -6.35 1.17 -2.83
N LYS A 474 -6.86 0.37 -1.89
CA LYS A 474 -6.88 0.74 -0.46
C LYS A 474 -5.49 0.89 0.12
N LEU A 475 -4.57 -0.03 -0.19
CA LEU A 475 -3.19 0.02 0.30
C LEU A 475 -2.44 1.24 -0.28
N ASP A 476 -2.69 1.61 -1.54
CA ASP A 476 -2.12 2.82 -2.11
C ASP A 476 -2.66 4.09 -1.45
N ARG A 477 -3.94 4.15 -1.15
CA ARG A 477 -4.53 5.25 -0.36
C ARG A 477 -3.91 5.34 1.05
N ILE A 478 -3.68 4.20 1.70
CA ILE A 478 -3.02 4.15 3.01
C ILE A 478 -1.59 4.67 2.91
N LYS A 479 -0.82 4.29 1.88
CA LYS A 479 0.54 4.80 1.66
C LYS A 479 0.56 6.32 1.51
N VAL A 480 -0.35 6.86 0.69
CA VAL A 480 -0.48 8.31 0.49
C VAL A 480 -0.85 8.99 1.81
N LYS A 481 -1.87 8.45 2.50
CA LYS A 481 -2.38 9.03 3.76
C LYS A 481 -1.30 9.11 4.85
N TYR A 482 -0.44 8.12 4.92
CA TYR A 482 0.56 8.01 5.99
C TYR A 482 2.00 8.34 5.55
N GLY A 483 2.17 8.88 4.35
CA GLY A 483 3.49 9.26 3.83
C GLY A 483 4.46 8.08 3.67
N MET A 484 3.94 6.86 3.47
CA MET A 484 4.74 5.65 3.27
C MET A 484 5.08 5.42 1.79
N LEU A 485 5.22 6.50 1.04
CA LEU A 485 5.68 6.44 -0.34
C LEU A 485 7.20 6.19 -0.32
N GLU A 486 7.59 4.94 -0.40
CA GLU A 486 8.90 4.62 -0.94
C GLU A 486 8.86 4.78 -2.45
N VAL A 487 9.69 5.64 -2.93
CA VAL A 487 9.98 5.82 -4.35
C VAL A 487 10.85 4.67 -4.85
#